data_d62fe50f02937cb70b022f8db0b6673f
#
_entry.id   d62fe50f02937cb70b022f8db0b6673f
#
_cell.length_a   1.000
_cell.length_b   1.000
_cell.length_c   1.000
_cell.angle_alpha   90.00
_cell.angle_beta   90.00
_cell.angle_gamma   90.00
#
_symmetry.space_group_name_H-M   'P 1'
#
loop_
_entity.id
_entity.type
_entity.pdbx_description
1 polymer ?
#
loop_
_entity_poly.entity_id
_entity_poly.type
_entity_poly.pdbx_seq_one_letter_code
_entity_poly.pdbx_strand_id
1 'polypeptide(L)'
;MTHLQILGGERGIDADHSKVHKAPSGGLRSAEPPSRHRSSGRDRIVNSKDTRLLNRREFNGLCVALGSFVTSSGAFALDAATGAASTGAGRTVKFRDGTIVPALGQGSAGLGKGRHPVAEEEEALRTGLSLGMTLIDTAEIYGSEEFIGRVIAGQRNRVFLVSKVWPSHVAGNGIARACEASLARLGTDHLDLYLLHWPNGVTDFSHVVRAFEDLHAAGKIRAWGVSNFKVSDMEKLFQIPQGDRCATNQVPYSLDARGIERGLLPWCERHGMPVMAYSPLGGPGANLLRDPTLARIGEAHGCSAAAVALAWSIRSGSVFAIPESGSVAHVKENAVALTLTLPPQELSTLDAVHPPPSR
;
A
#
# COMPACT_ATOMS: atom_id res chain seq x y z
N MET A 1 12.32 -2.32 47.66
CA MET A 1 11.11 -1.97 48.41
C MET A 1 10.46 -0.83 47.70
N THR A 2 9.41 -1.04 46.98
CA THR A 2 8.04 -0.57 47.07
C THR A 2 7.28 -0.97 45.79
N HIS A 3 6.37 -1.91 45.97
CA HIS A 3 5.38 -2.35 44.97
C HIS A 3 4.42 -1.20 44.63
N LEU A 4 4.06 -1.07 43.36
CA LEU A 4 2.78 -0.46 42.97
C LEU A 4 2.02 -1.45 42.08
N GLN A 5 0.99 -2.07 42.65
CA GLN A 5 -0.06 -2.82 41.98
C GLN A 5 -1.01 -1.83 41.30
N ILE A 6 -1.35 -2.06 40.03
CA ILE A 6 -2.52 -1.46 39.40
C ILE A 6 -3.51 -2.57 39.10
N LEU A 7 -4.63 -2.47 39.79
CA LEU A 7 -5.79 -3.35 39.74
C LEU A 7 -6.51 -3.26 38.39
N GLY A 8 -6.81 -4.42 37.82
CA GLY A 8 -7.72 -4.60 36.72
C GLY A 8 -9.16 -4.37 37.14
N GLY A 9 -9.92 -3.70 36.31
CA GLY A 9 -11.37 -3.58 36.39
C GLY A 9 -12.03 -4.24 35.21
N GLU A 10 -12.39 -5.51 35.36
CA GLU A 10 -13.35 -6.19 34.47
C GLU A 10 -14.75 -5.64 34.76
N ARG A 11 -15.47 -5.23 33.74
CA ARG A 11 -16.94 -5.11 33.76
C ARG A 11 -17.52 -5.96 32.63
N GLY A 12 -18.06 -7.10 33.02
CA GLY A 12 -18.92 -7.96 32.21
C GLY A 12 -20.22 -7.21 31.86
N ILE A 13 -20.68 -7.44 30.65
CA ILE A 13 -22.04 -7.06 30.20
C ILE A 13 -22.77 -8.38 29.93
N ASP A 14 -23.68 -8.73 30.84
CA ASP A 14 -24.66 -9.78 30.67
C ASP A 14 -25.67 -9.38 29.60
N ALA A 15 -25.93 -10.27 28.66
CA ALA A 15 -27.01 -10.17 27.69
C ALA A 15 -28.26 -10.87 28.27
N ASP A 16 -29.30 -10.10 28.59
CA ASP A 16 -30.63 -10.64 28.90
C ASP A 16 -31.49 -10.64 27.63
N HIS A 17 -31.91 -11.85 27.23
CA HIS A 17 -32.89 -12.11 26.19
C HIS A 17 -34.27 -12.23 26.84
N SER A 18 -35.20 -11.34 26.51
CA SER A 18 -36.61 -11.67 26.23
C SER A 18 -37.49 -10.45 26.27
N LYS A 19 -38.11 -10.09 25.13
CA LYS A 19 -39.56 -9.80 25.05
C LYS A 19 -39.96 -9.51 23.60
N VAL A 20 -40.72 -10.45 23.11
CA VAL A 20 -41.59 -10.36 21.92
C VAL A 20 -42.71 -9.37 22.21
N HIS A 21 -42.97 -8.38 21.35
CA HIS A 21 -44.29 -7.76 21.23
C HIS A 21 -44.69 -7.56 19.77
N LYS A 22 -45.92 -8.05 19.52
CA LYS A 22 -46.72 -8.04 18.30
C LYS A 22 -46.97 -6.63 17.77
N ALA A 23 -47.05 -6.57 16.43
CA ALA A 23 -47.58 -5.45 15.65
C ALA A 23 -49.11 -5.32 15.77
N PRO A 24 -49.70 -4.19 15.42
CA PRO A 24 -50.98 -4.17 14.73
C PRO A 24 -50.89 -3.56 13.34
N SER A 25 -51.64 -4.19 12.47
CA SER A 25 -52.01 -3.88 11.10
C SER A 25 -52.85 -2.61 11.00
N GLY A 26 -52.71 -1.85 9.92
CA GLY A 26 -53.71 -0.85 9.55
C GLY A 26 -53.30 0.10 8.42
N GLY A 27 -53.95 -0.07 7.27
CA GLY A 27 -54.50 1.02 6.48
C GLY A 27 -53.73 1.52 5.27
N LEU A 28 -54.03 0.95 4.11
CA LEU A 28 -53.87 1.54 2.77
C LEU A 28 -54.58 2.90 2.65
N ARG A 29 -53.95 3.91 2.12
CA ARG A 29 -54.57 4.94 1.26
C ARG A 29 -53.58 5.38 0.19
N SER A 30 -54.02 5.21 -1.03
CA SER A 30 -53.51 5.73 -2.30
C SER A 30 -53.69 7.23 -2.42
N ALA A 31 -52.67 7.94 -2.97
CA ALA A 31 -52.86 9.25 -3.57
C ALA A 31 -51.93 9.42 -4.78
N GLU A 32 -52.55 9.77 -5.90
CA GLU A 32 -52.00 10.04 -7.24
C GLU A 32 -51.22 11.35 -7.30
N PRO A 33 -50.42 11.56 -8.37
CA PRO A 33 -49.52 12.71 -8.53
C PRO A 33 -50.20 13.90 -9.23
N PRO A 34 -49.72 15.13 -9.05
CA PRO A 34 -50.14 16.24 -9.89
C PRO A 34 -49.22 16.50 -11.09
N SER A 35 -49.88 16.93 -12.12
CA SER A 35 -49.59 17.24 -13.49
C SER A 35 -48.51 18.33 -13.74
N ARG A 36 -47.93 18.20 -14.91
CA ARG A 36 -47.07 19.09 -15.70
C ARG A 36 -47.56 20.53 -15.76
N HIS A 37 -46.64 21.49 -15.63
CA HIS A 37 -46.70 22.78 -16.29
C HIS A 37 -45.45 23.03 -17.12
N ARG A 38 -45.72 23.21 -18.45
CA ARG A 38 -44.80 23.79 -19.41
C ARG A 38 -44.83 25.32 -19.24
N SER A 39 -43.66 25.94 -19.25
CA SER A 39 -43.55 27.33 -19.71
C SER A 39 -42.32 27.49 -20.61
N SER A 40 -42.60 28.01 -21.78
CA SER A 40 -41.72 28.42 -22.86
C SER A 40 -40.97 29.70 -22.48
N GLY A 41 -39.70 29.77 -22.78
CA GLY A 41 -38.91 31.00 -22.77
C GLY A 41 -37.76 30.86 -23.75
N ARG A 42 -37.90 31.53 -24.88
CA ARG A 42 -36.91 31.71 -25.95
C ARG A 42 -35.81 32.66 -25.50
N ASP A 43 -34.69 32.51 -26.21
CA ASP A 43 -33.63 33.48 -26.61
C ASP A 43 -32.33 33.35 -25.77
N ARG A 44 -31.17 33.04 -26.35
CA ARG A 44 -30.43 33.70 -27.44
C ARG A 44 -29.23 32.86 -27.85
N ILE A 45 -29.06 32.78 -29.15
CA ILE A 45 -27.88 32.26 -29.82
C ILE A 45 -26.71 33.23 -29.58
N VAL A 46 -25.58 32.73 -29.08
CA VAL A 46 -24.28 33.36 -29.26
C VAL A 46 -23.37 32.35 -29.95
N ASN A 47 -23.12 32.70 -31.20
CA ASN A 47 -22.20 32.08 -32.13
C ASN A 47 -20.76 32.34 -31.66
N SER A 48 -19.95 31.36 -31.46
CA SER A 48 -18.50 31.51 -31.35
C SER A 48 -17.83 30.40 -32.17
N LYS A 49 -17.10 30.84 -33.11
CA LYS A 49 -16.48 30.16 -34.24
C LYS A 49 -15.36 29.20 -33.84
N ASP A 50 -15.31 28.10 -34.58
CA ASP A 50 -14.14 27.37 -35.08
C ASP A 50 -12.93 27.20 -34.14
N THR A 51 -12.86 26.01 -33.56
CA THR A 51 -11.58 25.38 -33.28
C THR A 51 -11.55 24.01 -33.96
N ARG A 52 -10.96 23.97 -35.16
CA ARG A 52 -10.64 22.76 -35.92
C ARG A 52 -9.54 22.00 -35.14
N LEU A 53 -9.87 20.84 -34.65
CA LEU A 53 -8.87 19.88 -34.15
C LEU A 53 -8.16 19.25 -35.34
N LEU A 54 -6.87 19.55 -35.48
CA LEU A 54 -5.97 18.95 -36.46
C LEU A 54 -5.84 17.46 -36.23
N ASN A 55 -5.97 16.66 -37.30
CA ASN A 55 -5.81 15.21 -37.19
C ASN A 55 -4.32 14.81 -37.26
N ARG A 56 -4.04 13.56 -36.85
CA ARG A 56 -2.69 13.00 -36.69
C ARG A 56 -1.80 13.03 -37.96
N ARG A 57 -2.35 13.28 -39.14
CA ARG A 57 -1.61 13.38 -40.41
C ARG A 57 -1.12 14.82 -40.69
N GLU A 58 -1.81 15.81 -40.17
CA GLU A 58 -1.43 17.24 -40.36
C GLU A 58 -0.31 17.66 -39.40
N PHE A 59 -0.14 16.96 -38.27
CA PHE A 59 0.97 17.20 -37.31
C PHE A 59 2.33 16.69 -37.83
N ASN A 60 2.36 15.67 -38.68
CA ASN A 60 3.61 15.12 -39.24
C ASN A 60 4.15 15.87 -40.45
N GLY A 61 3.41 16.85 -41.00
CA GLY A 61 3.81 17.65 -42.15
C GLY A 61 4.63 18.91 -41.85
N LEU A 62 4.70 19.31 -40.56
CA LEU A 62 5.32 20.60 -40.19
C LEU A 62 6.79 20.51 -39.73
N CYS A 63 7.38 19.30 -39.70
CA CYS A 63 8.76 19.09 -39.25
C CYS A 63 9.80 18.89 -40.37
N VAL A 64 9.47 19.11 -41.62
CA VAL A 64 10.39 18.89 -42.76
C VAL A 64 10.55 20.16 -43.65
N ALA A 65 10.78 21.30 -43.07
CA ALA A 65 11.23 22.47 -43.85
C ALA A 65 11.97 23.44 -42.92
N LEU A 66 13.23 23.20 -42.67
CA LEU A 66 14.27 24.21 -42.40
C LEU A 66 15.60 23.47 -42.17
N GLY A 67 16.20 23.06 -43.26
CA GLY A 67 17.56 22.59 -43.30
C GLY A 67 18.42 23.53 -44.14
N SER A 68 19.63 23.74 -43.71
CA SER A 68 20.79 24.23 -44.42
C SER A 68 21.06 25.74 -44.37
N PHE A 69 22.00 26.14 -43.52
CA PHE A 69 23.17 26.92 -43.94
C PHE A 69 24.37 26.62 -43.06
N VAL A 70 25.48 26.31 -43.73
CA VAL A 70 26.79 25.99 -43.22
C VAL A 70 27.58 27.27 -43.01
N THR A 71 28.41 27.46 -41.93
CA THR A 71 29.83 27.78 -42.05
C THR A 71 30.49 27.80 -40.65
N SER A 72 31.39 26.94 -40.49
CA SER A 72 32.81 26.98 -40.02
C SER A 72 33.22 27.73 -38.76
N SER A 73 33.94 26.93 -37.93
CA SER A 73 35.14 27.21 -37.12
C SER A 73 34.98 27.87 -35.75
N GLY A 74 35.31 27.12 -34.72
CA GLY A 74 35.59 27.60 -33.39
C GLY A 74 35.47 26.48 -32.33
N ALA A 75 36.60 25.73 -32.13
CA ALA A 75 36.66 24.71 -31.08
C ALA A 75 36.74 25.39 -29.71
N PHE A 76 35.72 25.23 -28.90
CA PHE A 76 35.77 25.27 -27.46
C PHE A 76 35.07 24.03 -26.94
N ALA A 77 35.86 23.11 -26.40
CA ALA A 77 35.37 21.97 -25.68
C ALA A 77 34.66 22.48 -24.39
N LEU A 78 33.36 22.54 -24.38
CA LEU A 78 32.55 22.55 -23.17
C LEU A 78 32.12 21.12 -22.94
N ASP A 79 32.70 20.50 -21.93
CA ASP A 79 32.21 19.24 -21.37
C ASP A 79 30.78 19.45 -20.87
N ALA A 80 29.84 19.30 -21.76
CA ALA A 80 28.44 19.18 -21.40
C ALA A 80 28.25 17.75 -20.89
N ALA A 81 28.36 17.58 -19.57
CA ALA A 81 27.79 16.44 -18.89
C ALA A 81 26.28 16.41 -19.21
N THR A 82 25.92 15.79 -20.32
CA THR A 82 24.56 15.35 -20.60
C THR A 82 24.22 14.30 -19.57
N GLY A 83 23.72 14.74 -18.43
CA GLY A 83 22.93 13.92 -17.54
C GLY A 83 21.73 13.43 -18.34
N ALA A 84 21.89 12.32 -19.03
CA ALA A 84 20.76 11.52 -19.51
C ALA A 84 19.92 11.24 -18.28
N ALA A 85 18.76 11.86 -18.19
CA ALA A 85 17.73 11.45 -17.25
C ALA A 85 17.44 9.97 -17.59
N SER A 86 18.10 9.08 -16.86
CA SER A 86 17.74 7.70 -16.76
C SER A 86 16.25 7.72 -16.42
N THR A 87 15.41 7.22 -17.32
CA THR A 87 14.06 6.78 -17.00
C THR A 87 14.24 5.58 -16.06
N GLY A 88 14.64 5.86 -14.81
CA GLY A 88 15.04 4.88 -13.83
C GLY A 88 13.84 4.03 -13.49
N ALA A 89 13.95 2.74 -13.77
CA ALA A 89 13.09 1.75 -13.14
C ALA A 89 13.09 2.05 -11.63
N GLY A 90 11.90 2.23 -11.03
CA GLY A 90 11.76 2.53 -9.61
C GLY A 90 12.44 1.46 -8.76
N ARG A 91 12.80 1.79 -7.53
CA ARG A 91 13.44 0.85 -6.59
C ARG A 91 12.60 -0.41 -6.44
N THR A 92 13.26 -1.55 -6.40
CA THR A 92 12.66 -2.86 -6.21
C THR A 92 13.31 -3.60 -5.05
N VAL A 93 12.59 -4.58 -4.52
CA VAL A 93 13.07 -5.51 -3.51
C VAL A 93 12.93 -6.93 -4.06
N LYS A 94 13.92 -7.78 -3.79
CA LYS A 94 13.95 -9.16 -4.25
C LYS A 94 13.73 -10.11 -3.08
N PHE A 95 12.77 -11.02 -3.21
CA PHE A 95 12.56 -12.15 -2.31
C PHE A 95 13.58 -13.27 -2.53
N ARG A 96 13.67 -14.19 -1.58
CA ARG A 96 14.61 -15.33 -1.65
C ARG A 96 14.38 -16.27 -2.85
N ASP A 97 13.13 -16.42 -3.27
CA ASP A 97 12.73 -17.21 -4.44
C ASP A 97 13.04 -16.54 -5.78
N GLY A 98 13.55 -15.31 -5.75
CA GLY A 98 13.86 -14.51 -6.93
C GLY A 98 12.75 -13.56 -7.36
N THR A 99 11.57 -13.63 -6.77
CA THR A 99 10.45 -12.71 -7.04
C THR A 99 10.87 -11.27 -6.76
N ILE A 100 10.57 -10.37 -7.69
CA ILE A 100 10.89 -8.93 -7.59
C ILE A 100 9.60 -8.15 -7.44
N VAL A 101 9.54 -7.27 -6.44
CA VAL A 101 8.42 -6.35 -6.18
C VAL A 101 8.89 -4.91 -6.13
N PRO A 102 8.03 -3.92 -6.41
CA PRO A 102 8.39 -2.52 -6.16
C PRO A 102 8.67 -2.30 -4.67
N ALA A 103 9.66 -1.46 -4.37
CA ALA A 103 9.98 -1.11 -2.98
C ALA A 103 8.86 -0.29 -2.30
N LEU A 104 7.89 0.21 -3.06
CA LEU A 104 6.72 0.91 -2.56
C LEU A 104 5.46 0.29 -3.16
N GLY A 105 4.58 -0.19 -2.29
CA GLY A 105 3.23 -0.68 -2.59
C GLY A 105 2.15 0.25 -2.07
N GLN A 106 0.92 -0.26 -1.95
CA GLN A 106 -0.26 0.47 -1.51
C GLN A 106 -1.00 -0.33 -0.43
N GLY A 107 -1.15 0.25 0.77
CA GLY A 107 -1.98 -0.30 1.85
C GLY A 107 -3.46 0.03 1.66
N SER A 108 -4.34 -0.72 2.31
CA SER A 108 -5.79 -0.55 2.18
C SER A 108 -6.59 -0.67 3.47
N ALA A 109 -5.94 -0.66 4.63
CA ALA A 109 -6.59 -0.90 5.93
C ALA A 109 -7.75 0.07 6.24
N GLY A 110 -7.69 1.27 5.72
CA GLY A 110 -8.71 2.31 5.90
C GLY A 110 -9.48 2.68 4.64
N LEU A 111 -9.24 2.05 3.49
CA LEU A 111 -9.99 2.31 2.26
C LEU A 111 -11.36 1.63 2.29
N GLY A 112 -12.33 2.20 1.57
CA GLY A 112 -13.71 1.73 1.56
C GLY A 112 -14.51 2.04 2.81
N LYS A 113 -13.98 2.89 3.73
CA LYS A 113 -14.60 3.24 5.02
C LYS A 113 -15.22 4.65 5.04
N GLY A 114 -15.45 5.25 3.87
CA GLY A 114 -16.13 6.54 3.73
C GLY A 114 -15.29 7.77 4.10
N ARG A 115 -13.97 7.65 4.16
CA ARG A 115 -13.06 8.81 4.34
C ARG A 115 -12.98 9.68 3.10
N HIS A 116 -13.11 9.05 1.93
CA HIS A 116 -13.22 9.68 0.62
C HIS A 116 -14.36 9.00 -0.16
N PRO A 117 -14.86 9.62 -1.23
CA PRO A 117 -15.74 8.93 -2.17
C PRO A 117 -15.08 7.67 -2.73
N VAL A 118 -15.83 6.57 -2.83
CA VAL A 118 -15.29 5.27 -3.30
C VAL A 118 -14.60 5.40 -4.66
N ALA A 119 -15.17 6.18 -5.58
CA ALA A 119 -14.58 6.39 -6.91
C ALA A 119 -13.21 7.10 -6.85
N GLU A 120 -13.01 8.03 -5.89
CA GLU A 120 -11.73 8.70 -5.68
C GLU A 120 -10.68 7.74 -5.12
N GLU A 121 -11.06 6.90 -4.14
CA GLU A 121 -10.18 5.88 -3.58
C GLU A 121 -9.79 4.82 -4.63
N GLU A 122 -10.74 4.40 -5.49
CA GLU A 122 -10.45 3.50 -6.61
C GLU A 122 -9.48 4.13 -7.61
N GLU A 123 -9.67 5.41 -7.95
CA GLU A 123 -8.78 6.13 -8.86
C GLU A 123 -7.39 6.35 -8.22
N ALA A 124 -7.31 6.57 -6.92
CA ALA A 124 -6.05 6.66 -6.19
C ALA A 124 -5.24 5.36 -6.32
N LEU A 125 -5.87 4.19 -6.09
CA LEU A 125 -5.19 2.90 -6.27
C LEU A 125 -4.77 2.67 -7.73
N ARG A 126 -5.64 2.96 -8.72
CA ARG A 126 -5.28 2.84 -10.15
C ARG A 126 -4.13 3.77 -10.53
N THR A 127 -4.12 4.97 -9.99
CA THR A 127 -2.99 5.92 -10.17
C THR A 127 -1.71 5.33 -9.62
N GLY A 128 -1.72 4.76 -8.41
CA GLY A 128 -0.54 4.11 -7.83
C GLY A 128 -0.03 2.95 -8.70
N LEU A 129 -0.92 2.10 -9.20
CA LEU A 129 -0.56 1.03 -10.14
C LEU A 129 0.12 1.58 -11.39
N SER A 130 -0.38 2.68 -11.96
CA SER A 130 0.18 3.32 -13.15
C SER A 130 1.56 3.94 -12.91
N LEU A 131 1.86 4.33 -11.65
CA LEU A 131 3.12 4.91 -11.22
C LEU A 131 4.15 3.87 -10.73
N GLY A 132 3.83 2.57 -10.87
CA GLY A 132 4.76 1.50 -10.52
C GLY A 132 4.58 0.93 -9.10
N MET A 133 3.63 1.42 -8.30
CA MET A 133 3.27 0.86 -6.99
C MET A 133 2.35 -0.34 -7.17
N THR A 134 2.83 -1.38 -7.85
CA THR A 134 2.03 -2.51 -8.32
C THR A 134 1.74 -3.57 -7.25
N LEU A 135 2.23 -3.39 -6.01
CA LEU A 135 1.87 -4.21 -4.87
C LEU A 135 0.68 -3.58 -4.13
N ILE A 136 -0.36 -4.37 -3.86
CA ILE A 136 -1.51 -3.97 -3.03
C ILE A 136 -1.61 -4.90 -1.82
N ASP A 137 -1.63 -4.32 -0.63
CA ASP A 137 -1.78 -5.02 0.66
C ASP A 137 -3.19 -4.81 1.22
N THR A 138 -3.85 -5.92 1.56
CA THR A 138 -5.13 -5.96 2.26
C THR A 138 -5.14 -7.03 3.35
N ALA A 139 -6.28 -7.29 3.98
CA ALA A 139 -6.55 -8.38 4.90
C ALA A 139 -8.05 -8.68 4.97
N GLU A 140 -8.41 -9.91 5.35
CA GLU A 140 -9.81 -10.32 5.49
C GLU A 140 -10.62 -9.42 6.44
N ILE A 141 -9.96 -8.87 7.48
CA ILE A 141 -10.61 -8.03 8.49
C ILE A 141 -10.74 -6.56 8.09
N TYR A 142 -10.13 -6.12 6.99
CA TYR A 142 -10.15 -4.70 6.60
C TYR A 142 -11.46 -4.29 5.95
N GLY A 143 -12.17 -5.23 5.32
CA GLY A 143 -13.40 -4.96 4.56
C GLY A 143 -13.12 -4.30 3.21
N SER A 144 -11.86 -4.22 2.79
CA SER A 144 -11.46 -3.59 1.51
C SER A 144 -11.25 -4.58 0.36
N GLU A 145 -11.37 -5.91 0.59
CA GLU A 145 -11.07 -6.91 -0.44
C GLU A 145 -11.99 -6.82 -1.66
N GLU A 146 -13.31 -6.65 -1.49
CA GLU A 146 -14.23 -6.47 -2.63
C GLU A 146 -13.95 -5.18 -3.41
N PHE A 147 -13.61 -4.11 -2.69
CA PHE A 147 -13.21 -2.84 -3.26
C PHE A 147 -11.95 -3.01 -4.12
N ILE A 148 -10.92 -3.71 -3.61
CA ILE A 148 -9.68 -4.01 -4.36
C ILE A 148 -9.99 -4.91 -5.55
N GLY A 149 -10.86 -5.92 -5.39
CA GLY A 149 -11.29 -6.79 -6.49
C GLY A 149 -11.79 -6.01 -7.70
N ARG A 150 -12.58 -4.95 -7.49
CA ARG A 150 -13.04 -4.05 -8.57
C ARG A 150 -11.89 -3.27 -9.21
N VAL A 151 -10.91 -2.83 -8.42
CA VAL A 151 -9.75 -2.06 -8.92
C VAL A 151 -8.85 -2.92 -9.81
N ILE A 152 -8.60 -4.17 -9.42
CA ILE A 152 -7.69 -5.09 -10.12
C ILE A 152 -8.35 -5.87 -11.26
N ALA A 153 -9.68 -5.77 -11.40
CA ALA A 153 -10.41 -6.45 -12.47
C ALA A 153 -9.82 -6.11 -13.85
N GLY A 154 -9.56 -7.15 -14.65
CA GLY A 154 -8.94 -7.01 -15.98
C GLY A 154 -7.43 -6.72 -15.99
N GLN A 155 -6.80 -6.53 -14.83
CA GLN A 155 -5.35 -6.29 -14.72
C GLN A 155 -4.66 -7.09 -13.60
N ARG A 156 -5.28 -8.17 -13.12
CA ARG A 156 -4.79 -9.01 -12.00
C ARG A 156 -3.32 -9.41 -12.16
N ASN A 157 -2.90 -9.79 -13.36
CA ASN A 157 -1.52 -10.24 -13.64
C ASN A 157 -0.46 -9.12 -13.53
N ARG A 158 -0.88 -7.86 -13.38
CA ARG A 158 0.02 -6.71 -13.20
C ARG A 158 0.17 -6.33 -11.72
N VAL A 159 -0.56 -7.00 -10.83
CA VAL A 159 -0.64 -6.66 -9.41
C VAL A 159 -0.04 -7.78 -8.58
N PHE A 160 0.88 -7.43 -7.69
CA PHE A 160 1.32 -8.31 -6.61
C PHE A 160 0.35 -8.12 -5.44
N LEU A 161 -0.53 -9.10 -5.23
CA LEU A 161 -1.66 -9.01 -4.31
C LEU A 161 -1.36 -9.73 -3.00
N VAL A 162 -1.52 -9.01 -1.90
CA VAL A 162 -1.28 -9.51 -0.54
C VAL A 162 -2.57 -9.47 0.26
N SER A 163 -2.90 -10.57 0.94
CA SER A 163 -3.94 -10.59 1.98
C SER A 163 -3.45 -11.35 3.23
N LYS A 164 -4.28 -11.39 4.29
CA LYS A 164 -3.86 -11.93 5.59
C LYS A 164 -5.02 -12.68 6.25
N VAL A 165 -4.67 -13.80 6.91
CA VAL A 165 -5.59 -14.53 7.80
C VAL A 165 -5.49 -14.00 9.23
N TRP A 166 -6.63 -13.80 9.87
CA TRP A 166 -6.69 -13.40 11.28
C TRP A 166 -6.44 -14.60 12.21
N PRO A 167 -5.77 -14.43 13.36
CA PRO A 167 -5.39 -15.53 14.26
C PRO A 167 -6.56 -16.42 14.72
N SER A 168 -7.76 -15.87 14.91
CA SER A 168 -8.93 -16.68 15.31
C SER A 168 -9.38 -17.70 14.26
N HIS A 169 -8.93 -17.55 13.00
CA HIS A 169 -9.25 -18.45 11.89
C HIS A 169 -8.18 -19.52 11.65
N VAL A 170 -7.17 -19.62 12.53
CA VAL A 170 -6.07 -20.59 12.34
C VAL A 170 -6.49 -22.03 12.62
N ALA A 171 -7.47 -22.26 13.51
CA ALA A 171 -7.81 -23.61 13.97
C ALA A 171 -8.42 -24.49 12.85
N GLY A 172 -8.04 -25.77 12.85
CA GLY A 172 -8.54 -26.78 11.92
C GLY A 172 -8.32 -26.37 10.45
N ASN A 173 -9.37 -26.40 9.61
CA ASN A 173 -9.30 -25.97 8.22
C ASN A 173 -9.58 -24.45 8.03
N GLY A 174 -9.40 -23.66 9.08
CA GLY A 174 -9.80 -22.24 9.07
C GLY A 174 -8.96 -21.38 8.15
N ILE A 175 -7.63 -21.61 8.08
CA ILE A 175 -6.73 -20.87 7.16
C ILE A 175 -7.16 -21.06 5.69
N ALA A 176 -7.45 -22.29 5.29
CA ALA A 176 -7.89 -22.58 3.93
C ALA A 176 -9.25 -21.92 3.63
N ARG A 177 -10.22 -22.01 4.54
CA ARG A 177 -11.52 -21.33 4.36
C ARG A 177 -11.39 -19.80 4.30
N ALA A 178 -10.55 -19.22 5.14
CA ALA A 178 -10.28 -17.77 5.13
C ALA A 178 -9.66 -17.33 3.81
N CYS A 179 -8.68 -18.10 3.30
CA CYS A 179 -8.05 -17.85 2.00
C CYS A 179 -9.09 -17.90 0.86
N GLU A 180 -9.90 -18.97 0.79
CA GLU A 180 -10.96 -19.12 -0.23
C GLU A 180 -11.97 -17.96 -0.17
N ALA A 181 -12.36 -17.54 1.03
CA ALA A 181 -13.26 -16.40 1.21
C ALA A 181 -12.62 -15.08 0.75
N SER A 182 -11.32 -14.86 1.01
CA SER A 182 -10.57 -13.71 0.51
C SER A 182 -10.48 -13.73 -1.02
N LEU A 183 -10.15 -14.88 -1.62
CA LEU A 183 -10.10 -15.03 -3.07
C LEU A 183 -11.46 -14.71 -3.73
N ALA A 184 -12.55 -15.18 -3.13
CA ALA A 184 -13.92 -14.89 -3.61
C ALA A 184 -14.22 -13.39 -3.57
N ARG A 185 -13.89 -12.67 -2.46
CA ARG A 185 -14.12 -11.23 -2.33
C ARG A 185 -13.23 -10.42 -3.28
N LEU A 186 -11.99 -10.87 -3.50
CA LEU A 186 -11.03 -10.25 -4.42
C LEU A 186 -11.32 -10.56 -5.90
N GLY A 187 -12.18 -11.55 -6.19
CA GLY A 187 -12.50 -11.97 -7.57
C GLY A 187 -11.30 -12.54 -8.31
N THR A 188 -10.43 -13.31 -7.62
CA THR A 188 -9.21 -13.92 -8.19
C THR A 188 -9.07 -15.36 -7.73
N ASP A 189 -8.28 -16.14 -8.46
CA ASP A 189 -7.99 -17.55 -8.18
C ASP A 189 -6.75 -17.75 -7.29
N HIS A 190 -5.91 -16.72 -7.12
CA HIS A 190 -4.70 -16.79 -6.30
C HIS A 190 -4.32 -15.45 -5.66
N LEU A 191 -3.55 -15.53 -4.56
CA LEU A 191 -2.78 -14.42 -3.98
C LEU A 191 -1.31 -14.59 -4.32
N ASP A 192 -0.58 -13.49 -4.48
CA ASP A 192 0.87 -13.53 -4.64
C ASP A 192 1.56 -13.76 -3.29
N LEU A 193 0.98 -13.23 -2.19
CA LEU A 193 1.49 -13.41 -0.84
C LEU A 193 0.33 -13.49 0.15
N TYR A 194 0.36 -14.49 1.04
CA TYR A 194 -0.63 -14.65 2.09
C TYR A 194 0.04 -14.67 3.47
N LEU A 195 -0.43 -13.85 4.41
CA LEU A 195 0.23 -13.67 5.70
C LEU A 195 -0.62 -14.16 6.87
N LEU A 196 0.04 -14.70 7.91
CA LEU A 196 -0.56 -14.72 9.23
C LEU A 196 -0.49 -13.31 9.83
N HIS A 197 -1.66 -12.71 10.14
CA HIS A 197 -1.76 -11.29 10.50
C HIS A 197 -1.10 -10.93 11.84
N TRP A 198 -1.16 -11.85 12.83
CA TRP A 198 -0.56 -11.73 14.15
C TRP A 198 -0.18 -13.09 14.71
N PRO A 199 0.88 -13.19 15.52
CA PRO A 199 1.21 -14.43 16.24
C PRO A 199 0.30 -14.68 17.45
N ASN A 200 -0.37 -13.64 17.97
CA ASN A 200 -1.12 -13.67 19.23
C ASN A 200 -2.27 -14.70 19.18
N GLY A 201 -2.33 -15.59 20.16
CA GLY A 201 -3.35 -16.63 20.22
C GLY A 201 -3.07 -17.86 19.35
N VAL A 202 -2.00 -17.86 18.56
CA VAL A 202 -1.57 -19.02 17.79
C VAL A 202 -0.60 -19.85 18.62
N THR A 203 -1.01 -21.07 18.96
CA THR A 203 -0.22 -21.97 19.80
C THR A 203 0.60 -22.99 19.01
N ASP A 204 0.22 -23.25 17.75
CA ASP A 204 0.90 -24.22 16.87
C ASP A 204 1.26 -23.58 15.51
N PHE A 205 2.46 -23.04 15.40
CA PHE A 205 2.98 -22.55 14.13
C PHE A 205 3.26 -23.68 13.12
N SER A 206 3.43 -24.92 13.55
CA SER A 206 3.60 -26.05 12.62
C SER A 206 2.33 -26.31 11.82
N HIS A 207 1.17 -26.11 12.45
CA HIS A 207 -0.11 -26.16 11.75
C HIS A 207 -0.23 -25.03 10.71
N VAL A 208 0.18 -23.81 11.06
CA VAL A 208 0.17 -22.65 10.15
C VAL A 208 1.05 -22.90 8.93
N VAL A 209 2.29 -23.37 9.14
CA VAL A 209 3.22 -23.67 8.06
C VAL A 209 2.64 -24.73 7.14
N ARG A 210 2.14 -25.86 7.66
CA ARG A 210 1.50 -26.90 6.84
C ARG A 210 0.34 -26.36 6.02
N ALA A 211 -0.57 -25.58 6.63
CA ALA A 211 -1.72 -25.02 5.94
C ALA A 211 -1.32 -24.04 4.81
N PHE A 212 -0.29 -23.24 5.01
CA PHE A 212 0.23 -22.36 3.96
C PHE A 212 0.93 -23.14 2.84
N GLU A 213 1.69 -24.18 3.17
CA GLU A 213 2.32 -25.05 2.17
C GLU A 213 1.27 -25.82 1.36
N ASP A 214 0.18 -26.28 1.99
CA ASP A 214 -0.95 -26.91 1.29
C ASP A 214 -1.62 -25.94 0.32
N LEU A 215 -1.86 -24.67 0.74
CA LEU A 215 -2.40 -23.63 -0.14
C LEU A 215 -1.45 -23.29 -1.29
N HIS A 216 -0.15 -23.27 -1.02
CA HIS A 216 0.88 -23.05 -2.04
C HIS A 216 0.88 -24.21 -3.05
N ALA A 217 0.87 -25.45 -2.58
CA ALA A 217 0.81 -26.65 -3.45
C ALA A 217 -0.49 -26.68 -4.27
N ALA A 218 -1.60 -26.18 -3.73
CA ALA A 218 -2.87 -26.04 -4.44
C ALA A 218 -2.92 -24.85 -5.41
N GLY A 219 -1.87 -24.02 -5.50
CA GLY A 219 -1.79 -22.85 -6.36
C GLY A 219 -2.66 -21.67 -5.91
N LYS A 220 -3.20 -21.71 -4.69
CA LYS A 220 -4.03 -20.63 -4.13
C LYS A 220 -3.22 -19.43 -3.65
N ILE A 221 -1.98 -19.66 -3.30
CA ILE A 221 -1.01 -18.64 -2.95
C ILE A 221 0.33 -18.94 -3.64
N ARG A 222 1.09 -17.91 -4.01
CA ARG A 222 2.43 -18.06 -4.60
C ARG A 222 3.54 -18.10 -3.55
N ALA A 223 3.33 -17.34 -2.46
CA ALA A 223 4.22 -17.31 -1.30
C ALA A 223 3.40 -17.05 -0.04
N TRP A 224 4.02 -17.30 1.11
CA TRP A 224 3.43 -16.98 2.39
C TRP A 224 4.43 -16.29 3.31
N GLY A 225 3.93 -15.60 4.32
CA GLY A 225 4.72 -14.91 5.32
C GLY A 225 3.96 -14.69 6.60
N VAL A 226 4.50 -13.85 7.43
CA VAL A 226 3.92 -13.51 8.74
C VAL A 226 3.85 -12.00 8.93
N SER A 227 3.17 -11.58 10.00
CA SER A 227 3.12 -10.18 10.38
C SER A 227 3.22 -10.06 11.90
N ASN A 228 3.94 -9.03 12.37
CA ASN A 228 4.12 -8.70 13.79
C ASN A 228 4.89 -9.75 14.60
N PHE A 229 5.69 -10.59 13.96
CA PHE A 229 6.57 -11.54 14.63
C PHE A 229 7.82 -10.83 15.16
N LYS A 230 8.20 -11.18 16.39
CA LYS A 230 9.49 -10.81 16.99
C LYS A 230 10.59 -11.76 16.53
N VAL A 231 11.85 -11.46 16.81
CA VAL A 231 12.98 -12.37 16.51
C VAL A 231 12.74 -13.75 17.09
N SER A 232 12.32 -13.85 18.36
CA SER A 232 12.04 -15.13 19.00
C SER A 232 10.93 -15.96 18.34
N ASP A 233 9.95 -15.30 17.73
CA ASP A 233 8.88 -15.97 17.00
C ASP A 233 9.37 -16.45 15.64
N MET A 234 10.20 -15.65 14.97
CA MET A 234 10.87 -16.02 13.71
C MET A 234 11.81 -17.21 13.91
N GLU A 235 12.60 -17.22 15.01
CA GLU A 235 13.49 -18.34 15.36
C GLU A 235 12.70 -19.63 15.55
N LYS A 236 11.57 -19.58 16.28
CA LYS A 236 10.68 -20.74 16.43
C LYS A 236 10.09 -21.20 15.11
N LEU A 237 9.64 -20.25 14.27
CA LEU A 237 9.09 -20.55 12.95
C LEU A 237 10.12 -21.28 12.07
N PHE A 238 11.38 -20.81 12.06
CA PHE A 238 12.46 -21.37 11.24
C PHE A 238 12.96 -22.74 11.73
N GLN A 239 12.60 -23.17 12.95
CA GLN A 239 12.86 -24.55 13.42
C GLN A 239 11.82 -25.56 12.88
N ILE A 240 10.70 -25.09 12.33
CA ILE A 240 9.66 -25.94 11.77
C ILE A 240 10.08 -26.34 10.35
N PRO A 241 9.89 -27.64 9.95
CA PRO A 241 10.11 -28.03 8.57
C PRO A 241 9.36 -27.10 7.59
N GLN A 242 10.05 -26.54 6.60
CA GLN A 242 9.58 -25.56 5.63
C GLN A 242 9.26 -24.15 6.24
N GLY A 243 9.45 -23.93 7.53
CA GLY A 243 9.26 -22.62 8.17
C GLY A 243 10.21 -21.55 7.64
N ASP A 244 11.37 -21.95 7.15
CA ASP A 244 12.35 -21.09 6.48
C ASP A 244 11.90 -20.61 5.09
N ARG A 245 10.80 -21.15 4.53
CA ARG A 245 10.16 -20.66 3.29
C ARG A 245 9.33 -19.38 3.51
N CYS A 246 9.18 -18.94 4.75
CA CYS A 246 8.56 -17.64 5.07
C CYS A 246 9.21 -16.52 4.25
N ALA A 247 8.42 -15.86 3.40
CA ALA A 247 8.94 -14.90 2.42
C ALA A 247 9.20 -13.51 3.01
N THR A 248 8.44 -13.09 4.02
CA THR A 248 8.53 -11.78 4.65
C THR A 248 7.90 -11.76 6.03
N ASN A 249 8.29 -10.78 6.84
CA ASN A 249 7.58 -10.39 8.05
C ASN A 249 7.09 -8.93 7.88
N GLN A 250 5.77 -8.72 7.96
CA GLN A 250 5.17 -7.39 7.87
C GLN A 250 5.10 -6.75 9.26
N VAL A 251 5.77 -5.63 9.47
CA VAL A 251 5.90 -4.96 10.77
C VAL A 251 5.83 -3.44 10.65
N PRO A 252 5.54 -2.68 11.74
CA PRO A 252 5.59 -1.23 11.71
C PRO A 252 7.04 -0.77 11.51
N TYR A 253 7.26 0.12 10.54
CA TYR A 253 8.57 0.75 10.35
C TYR A 253 8.42 2.12 9.70
N SER A 254 8.91 3.12 10.39
CA SER A 254 8.96 4.53 9.97
C SER A 254 10.07 5.25 10.73
N LEU A 255 10.30 6.53 10.42
CA LEU A 255 11.22 7.38 11.21
C LEU A 255 10.86 7.43 12.70
N ASP A 256 9.55 7.35 13.06
CA ASP A 256 9.08 7.34 14.45
C ASP A 256 9.00 5.92 15.06
N ALA A 257 9.14 4.87 14.25
CA ALA A 257 8.98 3.47 14.66
C ALA A 257 10.17 2.62 14.18
N ARG A 258 11.35 2.89 14.70
CA ARG A 258 12.63 2.29 14.30
C ARG A 258 13.01 1.03 15.11
N GLY A 259 12.14 0.54 15.99
CA GLY A 259 12.45 -0.55 16.94
C GLY A 259 12.98 -1.83 16.30
N ILE A 260 12.59 -2.14 15.06
CA ILE A 260 13.07 -3.33 14.34
C ILE A 260 14.55 -3.26 13.98
N GLU A 261 15.16 -2.09 13.90
CA GLU A 261 16.58 -1.91 13.55
C GLU A 261 17.54 -2.53 14.56
N ARG A 262 17.08 -2.77 15.81
CA ARG A 262 17.89 -3.40 16.86
C ARG A 262 18.09 -4.91 16.70
N GLY A 263 17.15 -5.60 16.08
CA GLY A 263 17.22 -7.04 16.08
C GLY A 263 16.52 -7.67 14.88
N LEU A 264 15.24 -7.36 14.65
CA LEU A 264 14.45 -8.02 13.62
C LEU A 264 14.96 -7.74 12.21
N LEU A 265 15.24 -6.47 11.87
CA LEU A 265 15.73 -6.11 10.54
C LEU A 265 17.09 -6.77 10.25
N PRO A 266 18.12 -6.69 11.13
CA PRO A 266 19.37 -7.41 10.92
C PRO A 266 19.20 -8.93 10.89
N TRP A 267 18.23 -9.48 11.64
CA TRP A 267 17.93 -10.91 11.60
C TRP A 267 17.36 -11.30 10.23
N CYS A 268 16.40 -10.54 9.72
CA CYS A 268 15.80 -10.76 8.40
C CYS A 268 16.85 -10.66 7.29
N GLU A 269 17.72 -9.65 7.33
CA GLU A 269 18.80 -9.46 6.34
C GLU A 269 19.77 -10.64 6.31
N ARG A 270 20.19 -11.17 7.47
CA ARG A 270 21.03 -12.38 7.53
C ARG A 270 20.38 -13.61 6.91
N HIS A 271 19.04 -13.67 6.90
CA HIS A 271 18.29 -14.76 6.30
C HIS A 271 17.83 -14.47 4.86
N GLY A 272 18.26 -13.35 4.27
CA GLY A 272 17.87 -12.94 2.93
C GLY A 272 16.35 -12.70 2.77
N MET A 273 15.67 -12.36 3.87
CA MET A 273 14.22 -12.15 3.92
C MET A 273 13.92 -10.65 4.00
N PRO A 274 13.29 -10.05 2.99
CA PRO A 274 12.91 -8.65 3.03
C PRO A 274 11.80 -8.41 4.04
N VAL A 275 11.74 -7.19 4.59
CA VAL A 275 10.72 -6.73 5.54
C VAL A 275 9.69 -5.88 4.84
N MET A 276 8.39 -6.15 5.08
CA MET A 276 7.30 -5.32 4.63
C MET A 276 6.94 -4.28 5.72
N ALA A 277 7.09 -3.01 5.42
CA ALA A 277 6.86 -1.92 6.36
C ALA A 277 5.43 -1.39 6.26
N TYR A 278 4.60 -1.62 7.29
CA TYR A 278 3.32 -0.93 7.40
C TYR A 278 3.43 0.35 8.24
N SER A 279 2.46 1.28 8.09
CA SER A 279 2.50 2.63 8.68
C SER A 279 3.82 3.38 8.44
N PRO A 280 4.36 3.41 7.21
CA PRO A 280 5.68 4.00 6.95
C PRO A 280 5.71 5.52 7.11
N LEU A 281 4.54 6.17 7.17
CA LEU A 281 4.36 7.60 7.45
C LEU A 281 3.97 7.89 8.90
N GLY A 282 4.17 6.89 9.80
CA GLY A 282 3.77 6.93 11.19
C GLY A 282 2.36 6.36 11.42
N GLY A 283 2.11 5.95 12.67
CA GLY A 283 0.81 5.43 13.10
C GLY A 283 -0.18 6.55 13.48
N PRO A 284 -1.36 6.18 14.04
CA PRO A 284 -2.33 7.16 14.54
C PRO A 284 -1.68 8.14 15.52
N GLY A 285 -1.87 9.44 15.29
CA GLY A 285 -1.31 10.52 16.11
C GLY A 285 0.13 10.92 15.77
N ALA A 286 0.78 10.28 14.81
CA ALA A 286 2.11 10.69 14.34
C ALA A 286 2.08 12.08 13.70
N ASN A 287 3.14 12.85 13.92
CA ASN A 287 3.32 14.17 13.33
C ASN A 287 4.40 14.21 12.23
N LEU A 288 4.80 13.05 11.75
CA LEU A 288 5.92 12.89 10.82
C LEU A 288 5.78 13.78 9.57
N LEU A 289 4.56 13.88 9.02
CA LEU A 289 4.29 14.71 7.84
C LEU A 289 4.38 16.24 8.10
N ARG A 290 4.44 16.65 9.39
CA ARG A 290 4.62 18.06 9.81
C ARG A 290 6.04 18.34 10.30
N ASP A 291 6.94 17.37 10.21
CA ASP A 291 8.32 17.53 10.63
C ASP A 291 9.02 18.56 9.73
N PRO A 292 9.59 19.65 10.31
CA PRO A 292 10.23 20.71 9.53
C PRO A 292 11.51 20.24 8.82
N THR A 293 12.17 19.20 9.32
CA THR A 293 13.36 18.63 8.68
C THR A 293 12.97 17.87 7.41
N LEU A 294 11.92 17.06 7.48
CA LEU A 294 11.38 16.39 6.30
C LEU A 294 10.85 17.39 5.27
N ALA A 295 10.14 18.43 5.70
CA ALA A 295 9.66 19.48 4.82
C ALA A 295 10.80 20.19 4.09
N ARG A 296 11.85 20.60 4.81
CA ARG A 296 13.03 21.27 4.24
C ARG A 296 13.81 20.37 3.25
N ILE A 297 13.97 19.08 3.56
CA ILE A 297 14.60 18.13 2.64
C ILE A 297 13.72 17.95 1.41
N GLY A 298 12.38 17.81 1.60
CA GLY A 298 11.44 17.71 0.51
C GLY A 298 11.49 18.91 -0.43
N GLU A 299 11.53 20.14 0.12
CA GLU A 299 11.67 21.37 -0.66
C GLU A 299 12.96 21.37 -1.50
N ALA A 300 14.10 20.96 -0.93
CA ALA A 300 15.37 20.87 -1.65
C ALA A 300 15.32 19.88 -2.84
N HIS A 301 14.49 18.85 -2.75
CA HIS A 301 14.28 17.85 -3.80
C HIS A 301 13.01 18.10 -4.67
N GLY A 302 12.27 19.17 -4.42
CA GLY A 302 11.01 19.47 -5.13
C GLY A 302 9.91 18.42 -4.87
N CYS A 303 9.85 17.83 -3.68
CA CYS A 303 8.90 16.80 -3.31
C CYS A 303 8.32 17.02 -1.90
N SER A 304 7.35 16.19 -1.50
CA SER A 304 6.71 16.30 -0.19
C SER A 304 7.53 15.64 0.93
N ALA A 305 7.26 16.02 2.19
CA ALA A 305 7.77 15.35 3.38
C ALA A 305 7.44 13.84 3.40
N ALA A 306 6.28 13.46 2.85
CA ALA A 306 5.88 12.05 2.72
C ALA A 306 6.82 11.29 1.79
N ALA A 307 7.18 11.87 0.63
CA ALA A 307 8.14 11.25 -0.29
C ALA A 307 9.50 11.03 0.36
N VAL A 308 9.99 11.99 1.15
CA VAL A 308 11.25 11.88 1.90
C VAL A 308 11.18 10.75 2.94
N ALA A 309 10.12 10.71 3.75
CA ALA A 309 9.93 9.67 4.77
C ALA A 309 9.84 8.27 4.16
N LEU A 310 9.14 8.13 3.03
CA LEU A 310 9.03 6.86 2.31
C LEU A 310 10.36 6.46 1.66
N ALA A 311 11.08 7.39 1.02
CA ALA A 311 12.40 7.13 0.45
C ALA A 311 13.39 6.68 1.53
N TRP A 312 13.31 7.28 2.73
CA TRP A 312 14.08 6.84 3.88
C TRP A 312 13.71 5.39 4.29
N SER A 313 12.42 5.04 4.36
CA SER A 313 11.97 3.71 4.77
C SER A 313 12.51 2.60 3.87
N ILE A 314 12.58 2.85 2.55
CA ILE A 314 13.00 1.87 1.54
C ILE A 314 14.48 1.98 1.14
N ARG A 315 15.28 2.78 1.86
CA ARG A 315 16.66 3.12 1.50
C ARG A 315 17.62 1.95 1.44
N SER A 316 17.39 0.91 2.26
CA SER A 316 18.32 -0.23 2.41
C SER A 316 18.23 -1.25 1.27
N GLY A 317 17.13 -1.27 0.50
CA GLY A 317 16.86 -2.32 -0.49
C GLY A 317 16.38 -3.66 0.11
N SER A 318 16.34 -3.77 1.45
CA SER A 318 15.80 -4.93 2.18
C SER A 318 14.40 -4.68 2.78
N VAL A 319 13.87 -3.47 2.60
CA VAL A 319 12.55 -3.05 3.08
C VAL A 319 11.72 -2.55 1.91
N PHE A 320 10.47 -3.00 1.83
CA PHE A 320 9.44 -2.43 0.97
C PHE A 320 8.27 -1.94 1.81
N ALA A 321 7.70 -0.78 1.45
CA ALA A 321 6.74 -0.08 2.29
C ALA A 321 5.36 0.01 1.63
N ILE A 322 4.31 0.03 2.45
CA ILE A 322 2.91 0.04 2.01
C ILE A 322 2.14 1.22 2.61
N PRO A 323 2.44 2.47 2.21
CA PRO A 323 1.62 3.60 2.60
C PRO A 323 0.19 3.45 2.09
N GLU A 324 -0.78 3.94 2.86
CA GLU A 324 -2.18 4.00 2.46
C GLU A 324 -2.55 5.43 2.07
N SER A 325 -3.28 5.58 0.97
CA SER A 325 -3.93 6.84 0.63
C SER A 325 -5.15 6.63 -0.26
N GLY A 326 -6.26 7.30 0.08
CA GLY A 326 -7.45 7.42 -0.77
C GLY A 326 -7.44 8.66 -1.67
N SER A 327 -6.34 9.44 -1.68
CA SER A 327 -6.20 10.67 -2.48
C SER A 327 -5.22 10.46 -3.64
N VAL A 328 -5.66 10.76 -4.85
CA VAL A 328 -4.82 10.73 -6.08
C VAL A 328 -3.59 11.62 -5.94
N ALA A 329 -3.74 12.81 -5.32
CA ALA A 329 -2.63 13.74 -5.11
C ALA A 329 -1.56 13.13 -4.21
N HIS A 330 -1.95 12.58 -3.05
CA HIS A 330 -1.01 11.97 -2.11
C HIS A 330 -0.36 10.70 -2.69
N VAL A 331 -1.07 9.91 -3.49
CA VAL A 331 -0.47 8.74 -4.17
C VAL A 331 0.62 9.17 -5.15
N LYS A 332 0.41 10.25 -5.90
CA LYS A 332 1.43 10.81 -6.79
C LYS A 332 2.66 11.30 -6.01
N GLU A 333 2.46 11.98 -4.89
CA GLU A 333 3.54 12.40 -3.99
C GLU A 333 4.31 11.21 -3.43
N ASN A 334 3.62 10.18 -2.94
CA ASN A 334 4.23 8.98 -2.41
C ASN A 334 5.08 8.25 -3.44
N ALA A 335 4.63 8.17 -4.70
CA ALA A 335 5.33 7.47 -5.77
C ALA A 335 6.71 8.06 -6.08
N VAL A 336 6.95 9.35 -5.78
CA VAL A 336 8.26 10.01 -5.93
C VAL A 336 9.35 9.26 -5.15
N ALA A 337 9.00 8.65 -4.02
CA ALA A 337 9.94 7.89 -3.19
C ALA A 337 10.61 6.72 -3.93
N LEU A 338 9.98 6.17 -4.98
CA LEU A 338 10.55 5.08 -5.77
C LEU A 338 11.87 5.48 -6.48
N THR A 339 12.05 6.76 -6.77
CA THR A 339 13.22 7.28 -7.48
C THR A 339 14.06 8.25 -6.65
N LEU A 340 13.52 8.79 -5.55
CA LEU A 340 14.20 9.74 -4.68
C LEU A 340 15.35 9.08 -3.91
N THR A 341 16.57 9.57 -4.10
CA THR A 341 17.76 9.13 -3.35
C THR A 341 18.18 10.22 -2.37
N LEU A 342 18.23 9.87 -1.08
CA LEU A 342 18.69 10.75 -0.02
C LEU A 342 20.21 10.60 0.14
N PRO A 343 20.99 11.69 0.04
CA PRO A 343 22.44 11.63 0.26
C PRO A 343 22.78 11.37 1.74
N PRO A 344 24.00 10.90 2.06
CA PRO A 344 24.40 10.55 3.43
C PRO A 344 24.19 11.67 4.46
N GLN A 345 24.37 12.94 4.06
CA GLN A 345 24.19 14.09 4.93
C GLN A 345 22.73 14.26 5.36
N GLU A 346 21.78 14.03 4.47
CA GLU A 346 20.34 14.09 4.78
C GLU A 346 19.93 12.93 5.65
N LEU A 347 20.44 11.71 5.38
CA LEU A 347 20.22 10.55 6.25
C LEU A 347 20.74 10.82 7.66
N SER A 348 21.96 11.39 7.81
CA SER A 348 22.51 11.77 9.10
C SER A 348 21.68 12.85 9.81
N THR A 349 21.14 13.80 9.05
CA THR A 349 20.25 14.83 9.60
C THR A 349 18.94 14.22 10.11
N LEU A 350 18.35 13.28 9.37
CA LEU A 350 17.14 12.55 9.81
C LEU A 350 17.44 11.69 11.03
N ASP A 351 18.59 11.02 11.09
CA ASP A 351 19.01 10.22 12.25
C ASP A 351 19.25 11.08 13.51
N ALA A 352 19.65 12.34 13.37
CA ALA A 352 19.79 13.26 14.49
C ALA A 352 18.44 13.69 15.09
N VAL A 353 17.40 13.85 14.24
CA VAL A 353 16.06 14.26 14.66
C VAL A 353 15.22 13.06 15.09
N HIS A 354 15.34 11.95 14.38
CA HIS A 354 14.68 10.67 14.64
C HIS A 354 15.74 9.59 14.95
N PRO A 355 16.34 9.62 16.14
CA PRO A 355 17.48 8.75 16.43
C PRO A 355 17.09 7.27 16.35
N PRO A 356 18.01 6.42 15.84
CA PRO A 356 17.82 4.97 15.95
C PRO A 356 17.71 4.57 17.43
N PRO A 357 17.04 3.46 17.73
CA PRO A 357 16.92 3.03 19.12
C PRO A 357 18.28 2.87 19.76
N SER A 358 18.47 3.39 20.98
CA SER A 358 19.72 3.25 21.76
C SER A 358 20.08 1.77 21.94
N ARG A 359 21.35 1.43 21.89
CA ARG A 359 21.88 0.05 22.07
C ARG A 359 21.56 -0.53 23.43
#